data_8807aaace222b3672819bd09f5edb5ce
#
_entry.id   8807aaace222b3672819bd09f5edb5ce
#
_cell.length_a   1.000
_cell.length_b   1.000
_cell.length_c   1.000
_cell.angle_alpha   90.00
_cell.angle_beta   90.00
_cell.angle_gamma   90.00
#
_symmetry.space_group_name_H-M   'P 1'
#
loop_
_entity.id
_entity.type
_entity.pdbx_description
1 polymer ?
#
loop_
_entity_poly.entity_id
_entity_poly.type
_entity_poly.pdbx_seq_one_letter_code
_entity_poly.pdbx_strand_id
1 'polypeptide(L)'
;LCTGYLHHFPFLSEDLKLQTHNRLYPPKLYKGVVWENNHKLMYLGMQDQFHTFNMFDCQAWFARDVIMGKITLPSESEIKNDINKWVSMEEKLENPDQMIDFQTEYTKELHSLSDYPKIDFELIRKHFKEWEHHKVEDIMTYRNKSFSSPVTGSIGPVHHTPWETAMDDS
;
A
#
# COMPACT_ATOMS: atom_id res chain seq x y z
N LEU A 1 0.32 -2.91 -25.05
CA LEU A 1 -0.68 -2.87 -23.98
C LEU A 1 0.07 -3.06 -22.65
N CYS A 2 0.07 -2.04 -21.79
CA CYS A 2 0.62 -2.12 -20.44
C CYS A 2 -0.53 -2.48 -19.48
N THR A 3 -0.79 -3.78 -19.32
CA THR A 3 -1.94 -4.29 -18.55
C THR A 3 -1.59 -4.65 -17.10
N GLY A 4 -0.41 -4.23 -16.60
CA GLY A 4 0.08 -4.55 -15.27
C GLY A 4 0.70 -5.95 -15.17
N TYR A 5 0.99 -6.36 -13.94
CA TYR A 5 1.62 -7.63 -13.62
C TYR A 5 0.62 -8.60 -12.99
N LEU A 6 0.75 -9.88 -13.31
CA LEU A 6 0.08 -10.96 -12.58
C LEU A 6 1.01 -11.46 -11.47
N HIS A 7 0.45 -11.66 -10.28
CA HIS A 7 1.18 -12.33 -9.22
C HIS A 7 1.40 -13.80 -9.60
N HIS A 8 2.66 -14.20 -9.68
CA HIS A 8 3.02 -15.56 -10.06
C HIS A 8 4.10 -16.12 -9.13
N PHE A 9 3.73 -17.17 -8.41
CA PHE A 9 4.58 -17.82 -7.41
C PHE A 9 4.78 -19.29 -7.76
N PRO A 10 5.58 -19.63 -8.82
CA PRO A 10 5.70 -21.00 -9.33
C PRO A 10 6.35 -21.98 -8.35
N PHE A 11 7.06 -21.46 -7.35
CA PHE A 11 7.72 -22.22 -6.29
C PHE A 11 6.79 -22.57 -5.10
N LEU A 12 5.57 -22.04 -5.05
CA LEU A 12 4.58 -22.38 -4.04
C LEU A 12 3.59 -23.41 -4.55
N SER A 13 3.08 -24.25 -3.64
CA SER A 13 1.96 -25.14 -3.92
C SER A 13 0.67 -24.33 -4.18
N GLU A 14 -0.29 -24.89 -4.91
CA GLU A 14 -1.49 -24.16 -5.36
C GLU A 14 -2.33 -23.61 -4.19
N ASP A 15 -2.39 -24.31 -3.08
CA ASP A 15 -3.10 -23.90 -1.86
C ASP A 15 -2.47 -22.69 -1.14
N LEU A 16 -1.20 -22.41 -1.42
CA LEU A 16 -0.45 -21.29 -0.84
C LEU A 16 -0.32 -20.08 -1.80
N LYS A 17 -0.67 -20.23 -3.08
CA LYS A 17 -0.55 -19.15 -4.05
C LYS A 17 -1.61 -18.08 -3.84
N LEU A 18 -1.16 -16.85 -3.66
CA LEU A 18 -2.03 -15.69 -3.70
C LEU A 18 -2.53 -15.48 -5.15
N GLN A 19 -3.85 -15.55 -5.32
CA GLN A 19 -4.52 -15.32 -6.59
C GLN A 19 -5.35 -14.04 -6.49
N THR A 20 -4.71 -12.92 -6.73
CA THR A 20 -5.35 -11.60 -6.74
C THR A 20 -4.61 -10.67 -7.70
N HIS A 21 -5.29 -9.65 -8.20
CA HIS A 21 -4.69 -8.57 -8.97
C HIS A 21 -5.52 -7.30 -8.79
N ASN A 22 -4.82 -6.18 -8.75
CA ASN A 22 -5.39 -4.83 -8.68
C ASN A 22 -6.42 -4.65 -7.55
N ARG A 23 -6.11 -5.16 -6.36
CA ARG A 23 -6.93 -4.96 -5.17
C ARG A 23 -6.15 -4.15 -4.13
N LEU A 24 -6.86 -3.23 -3.48
CA LEU A 24 -6.33 -2.45 -2.36
C LEU A 24 -6.18 -3.31 -1.10
N TYR A 25 -6.97 -4.40 -0.98
CA TYR A 25 -6.83 -5.37 0.09
C TYR A 25 -6.90 -6.80 -0.44
N PRO A 26 -5.81 -7.59 -0.38
CA PRO A 26 -5.80 -8.95 -0.87
C PRO A 26 -6.67 -9.86 0.01
N PRO A 27 -7.61 -10.61 -0.56
CA PRO A 27 -8.33 -11.63 0.19
C PRO A 27 -7.34 -12.70 0.71
N LYS A 28 -7.70 -13.36 1.82
CA LYS A 28 -6.91 -14.40 2.50
C LYS A 28 -5.65 -13.91 3.23
N LEU A 29 -5.37 -12.61 3.25
CA LEU A 29 -4.24 -12.05 4.00
C LEU A 29 -4.73 -11.26 5.22
N TYR A 30 -4.52 -11.80 6.41
CA TYR A 30 -4.75 -11.08 7.66
C TYR A 30 -3.82 -9.86 7.73
N LYS A 31 -4.39 -8.69 8.00
CA LYS A 31 -3.69 -7.40 7.92
C LYS A 31 -2.96 -7.19 6.57
N GLY A 32 -3.50 -7.79 5.47
CA GLY A 32 -2.88 -7.73 4.16
C GLY A 32 -1.50 -8.40 4.05
N VAL A 33 -1.09 -9.19 5.05
CA VAL A 33 0.26 -9.74 5.20
C VAL A 33 0.26 -11.24 5.46
N VAL A 34 -0.40 -11.71 6.51
CA VAL A 34 -0.29 -13.10 6.99
C VAL A 34 -1.32 -13.98 6.31
N TRP A 35 -0.88 -15.09 5.71
CA TRP A 35 -1.78 -16.05 5.06
C TRP A 35 -2.74 -16.70 6.07
N GLU A 36 -4.04 -16.66 5.81
CA GLU A 36 -5.09 -17.08 6.75
C GLU A 36 -5.00 -18.54 7.21
N ASN A 37 -4.54 -19.46 6.35
CA ASN A 37 -4.47 -20.89 6.59
C ASN A 37 -3.08 -21.40 6.94
N ASN A 38 -2.04 -20.54 6.83
CA ASN A 38 -0.68 -20.88 7.20
C ASN A 38 0.07 -19.62 7.67
N HIS A 39 0.06 -19.37 8.95
CA HIS A 39 0.65 -18.16 9.56
C HIS A 39 2.18 -18.09 9.44
N LYS A 40 2.84 -19.11 8.90
CA LYS A 40 4.28 -19.06 8.56
C LYS A 40 4.55 -18.47 7.18
N LEU A 41 3.50 -18.30 6.37
CA LEU A 41 3.59 -17.65 5.08
C LEU A 41 3.09 -16.21 5.18
N MET A 42 3.91 -15.28 4.72
CA MET A 42 3.60 -13.86 4.69
C MET A 42 3.87 -13.30 3.29
N TYR A 43 2.97 -12.46 2.83
CA TYR A 43 3.11 -11.71 1.60
C TYR A 43 3.23 -10.22 1.91
N LEU A 44 4.18 -9.53 1.31
CA LEU A 44 4.37 -8.10 1.46
C LEU A 44 4.19 -7.41 0.10
N GLY A 45 3.55 -6.24 0.11
CA GLY A 45 3.42 -5.42 -1.08
C GLY A 45 2.51 -5.96 -2.18
N MET A 46 1.51 -6.77 -1.82
CA MET A 46 0.61 -7.42 -2.78
C MET A 46 -0.62 -6.57 -3.15
N GLN A 47 -0.76 -5.41 -2.56
CA GLN A 47 -1.87 -4.48 -2.82
C GLN A 47 -1.60 -3.62 -4.05
N ASP A 48 -2.65 -3.18 -4.74
CA ASP A 48 -2.63 -1.97 -5.54
C ASP A 48 -2.41 -0.74 -4.64
N GLN A 49 -1.69 0.29 -5.11
CA GLN A 49 -1.00 1.17 -4.16
C GLN A 49 -1.11 2.65 -4.50
N PHE A 50 -1.54 3.41 -3.50
CA PHE A 50 -1.19 4.82 -3.34
C PHE A 50 0.03 4.98 -2.40
N HIS A 51 -0.01 4.37 -1.23
CA HIS A 51 0.98 4.46 -0.14
C HIS A 51 2.13 3.43 -0.30
N THR A 52 2.90 3.48 -1.36
CA THR A 52 3.87 2.42 -1.71
C THR A 52 4.83 2.07 -0.55
N PHE A 53 5.84 2.90 -0.30
CA PHE A 53 6.91 2.56 0.66
C PHE A 53 6.44 2.60 2.12
N ASN A 54 5.67 3.60 2.51
CA ASN A 54 5.18 3.70 3.89
C ASN A 54 4.31 2.50 4.28
N MET A 55 3.48 2.02 3.34
CA MET A 55 2.68 0.82 3.55
C MET A 55 3.55 -0.44 3.65
N PHE A 56 4.55 -0.60 2.76
CA PHE A 56 5.45 -1.76 2.80
C PHE A 56 6.28 -1.80 4.07
N ASP A 57 6.77 -0.66 4.53
CA ASP A 57 7.47 -0.56 5.79
C ASP A 57 6.58 -0.96 6.97
N CYS A 58 5.34 -0.46 7.04
CA CYS A 58 4.38 -0.86 8.07
C CYS A 58 4.09 -2.36 8.02
N GLN A 59 3.94 -2.95 6.82
CA GLN A 59 3.75 -4.40 6.65
C GLN A 59 4.98 -5.18 7.12
N ALA A 60 6.18 -4.73 6.77
CA ALA A 60 7.43 -5.38 7.18
C ALA A 60 7.63 -5.33 8.70
N TRP A 61 7.30 -4.21 9.35
CA TRP A 61 7.38 -4.07 10.79
C TRP A 61 6.34 -4.94 11.52
N PHE A 62 5.13 -4.99 11.00
CA PHE A 62 4.10 -5.92 11.50
C PHE A 62 4.55 -7.38 11.38
N ALA A 63 5.05 -7.78 10.20
CA ALA A 63 5.58 -9.12 9.97
C ALA A 63 6.74 -9.46 10.90
N ARG A 64 7.70 -8.53 11.08
CA ARG A 64 8.80 -8.63 12.05
C ARG A 64 8.27 -8.93 13.45
N ASP A 65 7.29 -8.16 13.90
CA ASP A 65 6.79 -8.26 15.28
C ASP A 65 5.96 -9.55 15.52
N VAL A 66 5.29 -10.05 14.48
CA VAL A 66 4.67 -11.40 14.51
C VAL A 66 5.75 -12.48 14.60
N ILE A 67 6.79 -12.43 13.75
CA ILE A 67 7.89 -13.41 13.74
C ILE A 67 8.66 -13.40 15.07
N MET A 68 8.87 -12.24 15.65
CA MET A 68 9.57 -12.06 16.93
C MET A 68 8.69 -12.40 18.15
N GLY A 69 7.42 -12.74 17.94
CA GLY A 69 6.48 -13.05 19.02
C GLY A 69 6.04 -11.83 19.86
N LYS A 70 6.29 -10.62 19.39
CA LYS A 70 5.79 -9.39 20.03
C LYS A 70 4.29 -9.19 19.78
N ILE A 71 3.80 -9.63 18.64
CA ILE A 71 2.38 -9.65 18.28
C ILE A 71 1.92 -11.12 18.28
N THR A 72 0.93 -11.43 19.11
CA THR A 72 0.25 -12.72 19.07
C THR A 72 -0.91 -12.64 18.07
N LEU A 73 -0.94 -13.54 17.11
CA LEU A 73 -2.05 -13.61 16.17
C LEU A 73 -3.34 -14.02 16.88
N PRO A 74 -4.49 -13.41 16.51
CA PRO A 74 -5.77 -13.78 17.10
C PRO A 74 -6.26 -15.15 16.61
N SER A 75 -7.44 -15.56 17.03
CA SER A 75 -8.06 -16.82 16.60
C SER A 75 -8.36 -16.81 15.08
N GLU A 76 -8.47 -17.99 14.48
CA GLU A 76 -8.82 -18.12 13.05
C GLU A 76 -10.12 -17.40 12.68
N SER A 77 -11.11 -17.41 13.59
CA SER A 77 -12.37 -16.73 13.40
C SER A 77 -12.19 -15.19 13.37
N GLU A 78 -11.38 -14.66 14.24
CA GLU A 78 -11.07 -13.21 14.27
C GLU A 78 -10.25 -12.80 13.05
N ILE A 79 -9.30 -13.62 12.61
CA ILE A 79 -8.53 -13.42 11.37
C ILE A 79 -9.49 -13.32 10.17
N LYS A 80 -10.41 -14.29 10.02
CA LYS A 80 -11.40 -14.28 8.93
C LYS A 80 -12.33 -13.09 8.99
N ASN A 81 -12.77 -12.70 10.17
CA ASN A 81 -13.62 -11.53 10.37
C ASN A 81 -12.90 -10.24 9.97
N ASP A 82 -11.63 -10.09 10.33
CA ASP A 82 -10.83 -8.92 9.94
C ASP A 82 -10.62 -8.84 8.42
N ILE A 83 -10.28 -9.97 7.79
CA ILE A 83 -10.15 -10.05 6.32
C ILE A 83 -11.48 -9.65 5.64
N ASN A 84 -12.59 -10.24 6.07
CA ASN A 84 -13.91 -9.95 5.50
C ASN A 84 -14.33 -8.50 5.70
N LYS A 85 -13.99 -7.90 6.84
CA LYS A 85 -14.22 -6.47 7.10
C LYS A 85 -13.55 -5.62 6.02
N TRP A 86 -12.25 -5.81 5.80
CA TRP A 86 -11.48 -5.01 4.84
C TRP A 86 -11.92 -5.25 3.40
N VAL A 87 -12.14 -6.50 3.00
CA VAL A 87 -12.66 -6.86 1.67
C VAL A 87 -14.03 -6.21 1.43
N SER A 88 -14.94 -6.28 2.40
CA SER A 88 -16.28 -5.68 2.26
C SER A 88 -16.26 -4.15 2.26
N MET A 89 -15.25 -3.54 2.88
CA MET A 89 -15.05 -2.08 2.79
C MET A 89 -14.55 -1.69 1.41
N GLU A 90 -13.56 -2.42 0.86
CA GLU A 90 -13.02 -2.18 -0.48
C GLU A 90 -14.10 -2.27 -1.56
N GLU A 91 -14.99 -3.27 -1.48
CA GLU A 91 -16.06 -3.50 -2.46
C GLU A 91 -17.08 -2.36 -2.55
N LYS A 92 -17.07 -1.43 -1.59
CA LYS A 92 -17.98 -0.26 -1.57
C LYS A 92 -17.31 1.02 -2.07
N LEU A 93 -16.05 0.95 -2.47
CA LEU A 93 -15.32 2.12 -2.95
C LEU A 93 -15.75 2.46 -4.39
N GLU A 94 -16.06 3.72 -4.62
CA GLU A 94 -16.63 4.20 -5.90
C GLU A 94 -15.69 5.14 -6.67
N ASN A 95 -14.68 5.71 -5.99
CA ASN A 95 -13.82 6.73 -6.59
C ASN A 95 -12.40 6.74 -5.97
N PRO A 96 -11.42 7.37 -6.64
CA PRO A 96 -10.04 7.42 -6.17
C PRO A 96 -9.86 8.03 -4.78
N ASP A 97 -10.63 9.04 -4.41
CA ASP A 97 -10.55 9.69 -3.09
C ASP A 97 -10.89 8.71 -1.96
N GLN A 98 -11.96 7.91 -2.16
CA GLN A 98 -12.33 6.85 -1.21
C GLN A 98 -11.28 5.75 -1.15
N MET A 99 -10.63 5.41 -2.26
CA MET A 99 -9.54 4.44 -2.32
C MET A 99 -8.32 4.93 -1.54
N ILE A 100 -7.97 6.21 -1.66
CA ILE A 100 -6.89 6.84 -0.90
C ILE A 100 -7.23 6.83 0.60
N ASP A 101 -8.45 7.21 0.96
CA ASP A 101 -8.92 7.18 2.35
C ASP A 101 -8.82 5.77 2.95
N PHE A 102 -9.31 4.76 2.21
CA PHE A 102 -9.26 3.36 2.60
C PHE A 102 -7.83 2.89 2.86
N GLN A 103 -6.91 3.15 1.93
CA GLN A 103 -5.52 2.71 2.08
C GLN A 103 -4.77 3.50 3.16
N THR A 104 -5.15 4.76 3.40
CA THR A 104 -4.64 5.55 4.52
C THR A 104 -5.05 4.93 5.86
N GLU A 105 -6.33 4.58 6.04
CA GLU A 105 -6.81 3.94 7.27
C GLU A 105 -6.20 2.54 7.47
N TYR A 106 -6.03 1.77 6.41
CA TYR A 106 -5.34 0.49 6.45
C TYR A 106 -3.88 0.64 6.93
N THR A 107 -3.13 1.56 6.33
CA THR A 107 -1.72 1.78 6.70
C THR A 107 -1.59 2.33 8.13
N LYS A 108 -2.51 3.19 8.54
CA LYS A 108 -2.60 3.73 9.90
C LYS A 108 -2.90 2.63 10.93
N GLU A 109 -3.80 1.70 10.61
CA GLU A 109 -4.07 0.54 11.48
C GLU A 109 -2.80 -0.32 11.65
N LEU A 110 -2.10 -0.67 10.56
CA LEU A 110 -0.83 -1.39 10.64
C LEU A 110 0.24 -0.64 11.45
N HIS A 111 0.38 0.65 11.21
CA HIS A 111 1.32 1.51 11.95
C HIS A 111 1.07 1.45 13.46
N SER A 112 -0.21 1.44 13.87
CA SER A 112 -0.59 1.39 15.29
C SER A 112 -0.22 0.08 16.01
N LEU A 113 0.08 -0.99 15.25
CA LEU A 113 0.44 -2.30 15.78
C LEU A 113 1.93 -2.48 16.04
N SER A 114 2.77 -1.51 15.67
CA SER A 114 4.22 -1.60 15.79
C SER A 114 4.84 -0.32 16.32
N ASP A 115 6.16 -0.36 16.59
CA ASP A 115 6.96 0.79 17.00
C ASP A 115 7.58 1.55 15.81
N TYR A 116 6.93 1.49 14.64
CA TYR A 116 7.35 2.24 13.45
C TYR A 116 7.38 3.75 13.73
N PRO A 117 8.36 4.51 13.20
CA PRO A 117 8.45 5.95 13.40
C PRO A 117 7.16 6.68 13.03
N LYS A 118 6.86 7.75 13.77
CA LYS A 118 5.64 8.54 13.57
C LYS A 118 5.55 9.08 12.15
N ILE A 119 4.36 8.92 11.56
CA ILE A 119 3.99 9.40 10.22
C ILE A 119 2.80 10.35 10.36
N ASP A 120 2.79 11.43 9.58
CA ASP A 120 1.62 12.30 9.43
C ASP A 120 0.70 11.73 8.33
N PHE A 121 -0.25 10.90 8.73
CA PHE A 121 -1.19 10.26 7.81
C PHE A 121 -2.17 11.24 7.16
N GLU A 122 -2.51 12.34 7.82
CA GLU A 122 -3.40 13.35 7.23
C GLU A 122 -2.68 14.13 6.13
N LEU A 123 -1.40 14.41 6.33
CA LEU A 123 -0.57 15.01 5.30
C LEU A 123 -0.41 14.07 4.07
N ILE A 124 -0.18 12.77 4.32
CA ILE A 124 -0.10 11.77 3.24
C ILE A 124 -1.41 11.72 2.45
N ARG A 125 -2.54 11.60 3.14
CA ARG A 125 -3.88 11.60 2.54
C ARG A 125 -4.10 12.80 1.65
N LYS A 126 -3.78 13.99 2.16
CA LYS A 126 -3.89 15.24 1.41
C LYS A 126 -3.01 15.23 0.16
N HIS A 127 -1.74 14.81 0.28
CA HIS A 127 -0.81 14.79 -0.85
C HIS A 127 -1.26 13.83 -1.96
N PHE A 128 -1.76 12.63 -1.61
CA PHE A 128 -2.25 11.70 -2.63
C PHE A 128 -3.50 12.19 -3.34
N LYS A 129 -4.44 12.84 -2.62
CA LYS A 129 -5.61 13.46 -3.25
C LYS A 129 -5.20 14.62 -4.17
N GLU A 130 -4.29 15.47 -3.73
CA GLU A 130 -3.73 16.53 -4.57
C GLU A 130 -3.02 15.97 -5.81
N TRP A 131 -2.24 14.90 -5.64
CA TRP A 131 -1.52 14.25 -6.74
C TRP A 131 -2.48 13.63 -7.77
N GLU A 132 -3.50 12.92 -7.35
CA GLU A 132 -4.53 12.35 -8.25
C GLU A 132 -5.29 13.47 -8.98
N HIS A 133 -5.63 14.55 -8.29
CA HIS A 133 -6.30 15.70 -8.90
C HIS A 133 -5.44 16.35 -10.00
N HIS A 134 -4.16 16.61 -9.70
CA HIS A 134 -3.24 17.18 -10.68
C HIS A 134 -3.02 16.24 -11.87
N LYS A 135 -2.99 14.93 -11.65
CA LYS A 135 -2.87 13.93 -12.73
C LYS A 135 -4.06 13.98 -13.70
N VAL A 136 -5.26 14.24 -13.20
CA VAL A 136 -6.47 14.40 -14.02
C VAL A 136 -6.46 15.73 -14.75
N GLU A 137 -6.00 16.81 -14.12
CA GLU A 137 -5.94 18.14 -14.73
C GLU A 137 -4.84 18.26 -15.81
N ASP A 138 -3.65 17.73 -15.54
CA ASP A 138 -2.50 17.79 -16.44
C ASP A 138 -1.60 16.57 -16.30
N ILE A 139 -1.87 15.56 -17.12
CA ILE A 139 -1.11 14.31 -17.16
C ILE A 139 0.36 14.51 -17.54
N MET A 140 0.72 15.59 -18.21
CA MET A 140 2.08 15.81 -18.69
C MET A 140 2.98 16.40 -17.61
N THR A 141 2.46 17.26 -16.74
CA THR A 141 3.27 18.03 -15.78
C THR A 141 2.98 17.75 -14.32
N TYR A 142 2.00 16.88 -13.96
CA TYR A 142 1.62 16.63 -12.58
C TYR A 142 2.77 16.15 -11.69
N ARG A 143 3.80 15.47 -12.26
CA ARG A 143 4.99 15.03 -11.55
C ARG A 143 5.99 16.14 -11.21
N ASN A 144 5.84 17.31 -11.78
CA ASN A 144 6.74 18.45 -11.55
C ASN A 144 6.47 19.17 -10.22
N LYS A 145 5.47 18.76 -9.46
CA LYS A 145 5.15 19.33 -8.15
C LYS A 145 5.89 18.59 -7.03
N SER A 146 6.47 19.35 -6.10
CA SER A 146 7.09 18.81 -4.88
C SER A 146 6.11 18.78 -3.74
N PHE A 147 6.22 17.73 -2.91
CA PHE A 147 5.43 17.55 -1.68
C PHE A 147 6.35 17.49 -0.46
N SER A 148 5.83 17.92 0.69
CA SER A 148 6.58 17.81 1.94
C SER A 148 6.61 16.36 2.44
N SER A 149 7.72 15.97 3.04
CA SER A 149 7.87 14.65 3.66
C SER A 149 6.89 14.50 4.84
N PRO A 150 6.11 13.41 4.90
CA PRO A 150 5.20 13.15 6.04
C PRO A 150 5.94 12.74 7.33
N VAL A 151 7.25 12.54 7.25
CA VAL A 151 8.09 12.16 8.40
C VAL A 151 8.91 13.35 8.91
N THR A 152 9.55 14.09 8.01
CA THR A 152 10.48 15.19 8.38
C THR A 152 9.92 16.59 8.13
N GLY A 153 8.85 16.70 7.35
CA GLY A 153 8.31 17.99 6.90
C GLY A 153 9.15 18.72 5.85
N SER A 154 10.33 18.19 5.48
CA SER A 154 11.18 18.79 4.46
C SER A 154 10.57 18.66 3.07
N ILE A 155 10.82 19.64 2.21
CA ILE A 155 10.39 19.63 0.79
C ILE A 155 11.62 19.30 -0.05
N GLY A 156 11.50 18.22 -0.85
CA GLY A 156 12.53 17.89 -1.85
C GLY A 156 12.53 18.87 -3.01
N PRO A 157 13.68 19.06 -3.69
CA PRO A 157 13.71 19.85 -4.92
C PRO A 157 12.86 19.19 -6.00
N VAL A 158 12.28 20.01 -6.88
CA VAL A 158 11.65 19.51 -8.11
C VAL A 158 12.76 18.87 -8.95
N HIS A 159 12.59 17.60 -9.30
CA HIS A 159 13.53 16.93 -10.19
C HIS A 159 13.33 17.44 -11.62
N HIS A 160 14.17 18.36 -12.03
CA HIS A 160 14.45 18.53 -13.45
C HIS A 160 15.35 17.37 -13.87
N THR A 161 14.79 16.38 -14.52
CA THR A 161 15.56 15.27 -15.07
C THR A 161 16.28 15.78 -16.33
N PRO A 162 17.63 15.85 -16.32
CA PRO A 162 18.38 16.35 -17.49
C PRO A 162 18.13 15.54 -18.77
N TRP A 163 17.62 14.31 -18.65
CA TRP A 163 17.27 13.48 -19.79
C TRP A 163 16.02 13.96 -20.55
N GLU A 164 15.11 14.70 -19.91
CA GLU A 164 13.95 15.29 -20.62
C GLU A 164 14.41 16.26 -21.71
N THR A 165 15.40 17.07 -21.39
CA THR A 165 16.00 18.00 -22.36
C THR A 165 17.01 17.33 -23.30
N ALA A 166 17.61 16.20 -22.89
CA ALA A 166 18.54 15.45 -23.72
C ALA A 166 17.86 14.56 -24.77
N MET A 167 16.54 14.35 -24.66
CA MET A 167 15.74 13.60 -25.64
C MET A 167 15.02 14.52 -26.65
N ASP A 168 15.21 15.83 -26.55
CA ASP A 168 14.70 16.81 -27.51
C ASP A 168 15.71 16.93 -28.66
N ASP A 169 15.47 16.20 -29.74
CA ASP A 169 16.26 16.23 -30.99
C ASP A 169 15.94 17.45 -31.88
N SER A 170 15.35 18.52 -31.33
CA SER A 170 15.01 19.74 -32.07
C SER A 170 16.14 20.77 -32.14
#